data_a1fccfebfe224714fdb98958165ae9d0
#
_entry.id   a1fccfebfe224714fdb98958165ae9d0
#
_cell.length_a   1.000
_cell.length_b   1.000
_cell.length_c   1.000
_cell.angle_alpha   90.00
_cell.angle_beta   90.00
_cell.angle_gamma   90.00
#
_symmetry.space_group_name_H-M   'P 1'
#
loop_
_entity.id
_entity.type
_entity.pdbx_description
1 polymer ?
#
loop_
_entity_poly.entity_id
_entity_poly.type
_entity_poly.pdbx_seq_one_letter_code
_entity_poly.pdbx_strand_id
1 'polypeptide(L)'
;MDVRLATASDQSHLVAAYMANVNPSRREAERFAKVHVNFDRALLAEEGGIVLAGVTWGVRGDPRAGLAQITGLAVNERARRRGLGTLLGLLTLEDMEAVLRSRGGRLRRAFVLVDQSDLAARRLWEKLGFKAAAQLPEHVKAGRVEVLYALHPPATT
;
A
#
# COMPACT_ATOMS: atom_id res chain seq x y z
N MET A 1 8.75 18.35 3.63
CA MET A 1 8.02 17.08 3.86
C MET A 1 8.96 15.92 3.66
N ASP A 2 8.95 14.99 4.58
CA ASP A 2 9.82 13.82 4.55
C ASP A 2 9.01 12.54 4.38
N VAL A 3 9.55 11.61 3.59
CA VAL A 3 8.99 10.25 3.50
C VAL A 3 9.99 9.30 4.13
N ARG A 4 9.53 8.50 5.07
CA ARG A 4 10.37 7.58 5.83
C ARG A 4 9.69 6.24 6.09
N LEU A 5 10.47 5.25 6.46
CA LEU A 5 9.92 3.97 6.93
C LEU A 5 9.26 4.13 8.30
N ALA A 6 8.18 3.41 8.50
CA ALA A 6 7.56 3.30 9.81
C ALA A 6 8.45 2.50 10.77
N THR A 7 8.43 2.90 12.04
CA THR A 7 9.12 2.21 13.12
C THR A 7 8.09 1.72 14.16
N ALA A 8 8.55 1.00 15.17
CA ALA A 8 7.68 0.53 16.25
C ALA A 8 6.88 1.67 16.92
N SER A 9 7.43 2.88 16.97
CA SER A 9 6.74 4.05 17.51
C SER A 9 5.54 4.51 16.68
N ASP A 10 5.42 4.05 15.44
CA ASP A 10 4.32 4.39 14.54
C ASP A 10 3.15 3.39 14.59
N GLN A 11 3.25 2.33 15.40
CA GLN A 11 2.20 1.31 15.45
C GLN A 11 0.82 1.88 15.77
N SER A 12 0.75 2.80 16.74
CA SER A 12 -0.53 3.42 17.11
C SER A 12 -1.16 4.18 15.96
N HIS A 13 -0.35 4.85 15.14
CA HIS A 13 -0.83 5.54 13.94
C HIS A 13 -1.38 4.54 12.90
N LEU A 14 -0.66 3.46 12.65
CA LEU A 14 -1.10 2.41 11.71
C LEU A 14 -2.38 1.73 12.18
N VAL A 15 -2.52 1.49 13.49
CA VAL A 15 -3.75 0.96 14.08
C VAL A 15 -4.92 1.90 13.82
N ALA A 16 -4.75 3.19 14.12
CA ALA A 16 -5.81 4.19 13.91
C ALA A 16 -6.22 4.30 12.44
N ALA A 17 -5.25 4.32 11.53
CA ALA A 17 -5.50 4.39 10.10
C ALA A 17 -6.25 3.16 9.58
N TYR A 18 -5.88 1.97 10.02
CA TYR A 18 -6.56 0.74 9.67
C TYR A 18 -8.01 0.73 10.15
N MET A 19 -8.23 1.10 11.42
CA MET A 19 -9.58 1.13 11.98
C MET A 19 -10.48 2.15 11.28
N ALA A 20 -9.94 3.26 10.86
CA ALA A 20 -10.69 4.30 10.15
C ALA A 20 -11.03 3.93 8.70
N ASN A 21 -10.17 3.18 8.01
CA ASN A 21 -10.26 2.98 6.57
C ASN A 21 -10.58 1.55 6.13
N VAL A 22 -10.31 0.55 6.95
CA VAL A 22 -10.43 -0.86 6.56
C VAL A 22 -11.45 -1.60 7.43
N ASN A 23 -11.20 -1.70 8.74
CA ASN A 23 -12.02 -2.49 9.65
C ASN A 23 -11.92 -1.92 11.06
N PRO A 24 -13.04 -1.69 11.77
CA PRO A 24 -13.01 -1.11 13.11
C PRO A 24 -12.49 -2.08 14.21
N SER A 25 -12.12 -3.30 13.87
CA SER A 25 -11.57 -4.26 14.83
C SER A 25 -10.16 -3.85 15.26
N ARG A 26 -10.01 -3.48 16.54
CA ARG A 26 -8.70 -3.14 17.12
C ARG A 26 -7.73 -4.32 17.04
N ARG A 27 -8.21 -5.52 17.27
CA ARG A 27 -7.38 -6.74 17.22
C ARG A 27 -6.77 -6.95 15.84
N GLU A 28 -7.56 -6.80 14.80
CA GLU A 28 -7.08 -6.91 13.43
C GLU A 28 -6.15 -5.75 13.06
N ALA A 29 -6.47 -4.55 13.52
CA ALA A 29 -5.63 -3.37 13.30
C ALA A 29 -4.26 -3.51 13.96
N GLU A 30 -4.19 -4.02 15.18
CA GLU A 30 -2.93 -4.27 15.88
C GLU A 30 -2.08 -5.33 15.17
N ARG A 31 -2.72 -6.40 14.68
CA ARG A 31 -2.03 -7.43 13.89
C ARG A 31 -1.47 -6.85 12.60
N PHE A 32 -2.26 -6.09 11.89
CA PHE A 32 -1.86 -5.41 10.67
C PHE A 32 -0.65 -4.50 10.91
N ALA A 33 -0.71 -3.67 11.95
CA ALA A 33 0.37 -2.76 12.29
C ALA A 33 1.67 -3.49 12.62
N LYS A 34 1.61 -4.56 13.41
CA LYS A 34 2.78 -5.36 13.74
C LYS A 34 3.42 -6.02 12.51
N VAL A 35 2.61 -6.56 11.61
CA VAL A 35 3.09 -7.19 10.39
C VAL A 35 3.84 -6.15 9.53
N HIS A 36 3.30 -4.95 9.36
CA HIS A 36 3.90 -3.95 8.50
C HIS A 36 5.11 -3.24 9.11
N VAL A 37 5.22 -3.20 10.42
CA VAL A 37 6.42 -2.67 11.09
C VAL A 37 7.56 -3.71 11.12
N ASN A 38 7.24 -4.99 11.34
CA ASN A 38 8.24 -6.02 11.62
C ASN A 38 8.61 -6.90 10.41
N PHE A 39 7.68 -7.14 9.49
CA PHE A 39 7.85 -8.09 8.38
C PHE A 39 7.61 -7.47 7.02
N ASP A 40 6.48 -6.83 6.83
CA ASP A 40 6.18 -6.06 5.62
C ASP A 40 6.72 -4.64 5.79
N ARG A 41 6.28 -3.71 4.96
CA ARG A 41 6.83 -2.35 4.95
C ARG A 41 5.72 -1.31 5.01
N ALA A 42 6.05 -0.17 5.59
CA ALA A 42 5.19 1.01 5.59
C ALA A 42 6.03 2.25 5.35
N LEU A 43 5.63 3.08 4.39
CA LEU A 43 6.21 4.39 4.13
C LEU A 43 5.25 5.45 4.62
N LEU A 44 5.76 6.41 5.40
CA LEU A 44 4.98 7.49 5.97
C LEU A 44 5.47 8.82 5.44
N ALA A 45 4.54 9.68 5.04
CA ALA A 45 4.82 11.07 4.69
C ALA A 45 4.56 11.93 5.93
N GLU A 46 5.56 12.68 6.33
CA GLU A 46 5.56 13.45 7.58
C GLU A 46 5.95 14.89 7.33
N GLU A 47 5.32 15.80 8.04
CA GLU A 47 5.62 17.22 7.98
C GLU A 47 5.49 17.80 9.39
N GLY A 48 6.57 18.42 9.89
CA GLY A 48 6.57 18.98 11.23
C GLY A 48 6.28 17.97 12.34
N GLY A 49 6.71 16.71 12.18
CA GLY A 49 6.46 15.65 13.15
C GLY A 49 5.06 15.03 13.08
N ILE A 50 4.24 15.46 12.12
CA ILE A 50 2.88 14.97 11.95
C ILE A 50 2.81 14.07 10.70
N VAL A 51 2.32 12.85 10.86
CA VAL A 51 2.11 11.93 9.74
C VAL A 51 0.87 12.34 8.97
N LEU A 52 1.04 12.66 7.70
CA LEU A 52 -0.02 13.12 6.80
C LEU A 52 -0.60 12.01 5.92
N ALA A 53 0.19 11.02 5.61
CA ALA A 53 -0.20 9.94 4.73
C ALA A 53 0.69 8.72 4.95
N GLY A 54 0.22 7.56 4.53
CA GLY A 54 1.00 6.34 4.61
C GLY A 54 0.58 5.32 3.57
N VAL A 55 1.52 4.50 3.15
CA VAL A 55 1.30 3.37 2.26
C VAL A 55 1.96 2.14 2.87
N THR A 56 1.27 1.01 2.80
CA THR A 56 1.77 -0.26 3.31
C THR A 56 1.84 -1.28 2.19
N TRP A 57 2.87 -2.11 2.22
CA TRP A 57 3.07 -3.13 1.20
C TRP A 57 3.92 -4.30 1.72
N GLY A 58 3.91 -5.41 1.02
CA GLY A 58 4.73 -6.57 1.36
C GLY A 58 5.07 -7.43 0.14
N VAL A 59 6.18 -8.17 0.25
CA VAL A 59 6.56 -9.19 -0.72
C VAL A 59 5.61 -10.39 -0.56
N ARG A 60 5.21 -10.98 -1.66
CA ARG A 60 4.35 -12.17 -1.66
C ARG A 60 5.08 -13.37 -2.25
N GLY A 61 5.18 -14.42 -1.44
CA GLY A 61 5.91 -15.63 -1.81
C GLY A 61 7.42 -15.45 -1.79
N ASP A 62 8.12 -16.26 -2.58
CA ASP A 62 9.56 -16.18 -2.72
C ASP A 62 9.94 -14.83 -3.35
N PRO A 63 10.88 -14.07 -2.75
CA PRO A 63 11.32 -12.79 -3.34
C PRO A 63 11.80 -12.90 -4.79
N ARG A 64 12.33 -14.05 -5.19
CA ARG A 64 12.76 -14.27 -6.58
C ARG A 64 11.58 -14.34 -7.57
N ALA A 65 10.38 -14.58 -7.09
CA ALA A 65 9.18 -14.52 -7.93
C ALA A 65 8.79 -13.08 -8.29
N GLY A 66 9.24 -12.11 -7.52
CA GLY A 66 9.07 -10.70 -7.83
C GLY A 66 7.65 -10.16 -7.67
N LEU A 67 6.88 -10.70 -6.72
CA LEU A 67 5.51 -10.29 -6.47
C LEU A 67 5.43 -9.43 -5.22
N ALA A 68 4.79 -8.27 -5.33
CA ALA A 68 4.57 -7.37 -4.21
C ALA A 68 3.14 -6.86 -4.18
N GLN A 69 2.57 -6.78 -3.00
CA GLN A 69 1.21 -6.32 -2.80
C GLN A 69 1.19 -5.03 -1.99
N ILE A 70 0.48 -4.03 -2.51
CA ILE A 70 0.13 -2.85 -1.73
C ILE A 70 -1.09 -3.23 -0.89
N THR A 71 -0.98 -3.07 0.42
CA THR A 71 -2.00 -3.48 1.38
C THR A 71 -2.83 -2.33 1.92
N GLY A 72 -2.39 -1.09 1.69
CA GLY A 72 -3.14 0.08 2.10
C GLY A 72 -2.48 1.38 1.67
N LEU A 73 -3.31 2.39 1.46
CA LEU A 73 -2.91 3.76 1.22
C LEU A 73 -3.92 4.65 1.91
N ALA A 74 -3.48 5.51 2.80
CA ALA A 74 -4.34 6.44 3.50
C ALA A 74 -3.72 7.83 3.50
N VAL A 75 -4.53 8.84 3.20
CA VAL A 75 -4.13 10.24 3.24
C VAL A 75 -5.05 10.95 4.24
N ASN A 76 -4.46 11.65 5.21
CA ASN A 76 -5.21 12.46 6.16
C ASN A 76 -6.09 13.45 5.38
N GLU A 77 -7.35 13.59 5.79
CA GLU A 77 -8.32 14.43 5.10
C GLU A 77 -7.81 15.86 4.86
N ARG A 78 -7.14 16.44 5.85
CA ARG A 78 -6.57 17.79 5.76
C ARG A 78 -5.38 17.90 4.79
N ALA A 79 -4.78 16.77 4.43
CA ALA A 79 -3.64 16.71 3.54
C ALA A 79 -4.00 16.23 2.12
N ARG A 80 -5.26 16.00 1.84
CA ARG A 80 -5.73 15.58 0.51
C ARG A 80 -5.53 16.68 -0.53
N ARG A 81 -5.49 16.30 -1.80
CA ARG A 81 -5.28 17.18 -2.96
C ARG A 81 -3.89 17.83 -3.01
N ARG A 82 -2.92 17.26 -2.31
CA ARG A 82 -1.51 17.70 -2.34
C ARG A 82 -0.62 16.75 -3.14
N GLY A 83 -1.19 15.74 -3.80
CA GLY A 83 -0.44 14.76 -4.57
C GLY A 83 0.28 13.71 -3.72
N LEU A 84 -0.06 13.57 -2.43
CA LEU A 84 0.63 12.63 -1.54
C LEU A 84 0.39 11.18 -1.91
N GLY A 85 -0.81 10.83 -2.34
CA GLY A 85 -1.11 9.47 -2.80
C GLY A 85 -0.26 9.08 -4.00
N THR A 86 -0.13 9.96 -4.97
CA THR A 86 0.71 9.75 -6.16
C THR A 86 2.19 9.62 -5.77
N LEU A 87 2.67 10.51 -4.92
CA LEU A 87 4.05 10.47 -4.44
C LEU A 87 4.36 9.16 -3.73
N LEU A 88 3.52 8.77 -2.76
CA LEU A 88 3.72 7.53 -2.02
C LEU A 88 3.60 6.31 -2.92
N GLY A 89 2.70 6.33 -3.89
CA GLY A 89 2.59 5.24 -4.86
C GLY A 89 3.86 5.05 -5.69
N LEU A 90 4.44 6.15 -6.18
CA LEU A 90 5.70 6.12 -6.93
C LEU A 90 6.86 5.63 -6.05
N LEU A 91 6.99 6.18 -4.85
CA LEU A 91 8.05 5.78 -3.92
C LEU A 91 7.90 4.31 -3.48
N THR A 92 6.68 3.83 -3.37
CA THR A 92 6.42 2.41 -3.07
C THR A 92 6.97 1.51 -4.17
N LEU A 93 6.76 1.85 -5.43
CA LEU A 93 7.29 1.06 -6.56
C LEU A 93 8.81 1.03 -6.54
N GLU A 94 9.46 2.14 -6.23
CA GLU A 94 10.92 2.20 -6.09
C GLU A 94 11.40 1.35 -4.90
N ASP A 95 10.70 1.43 -3.76
CA ASP A 95 11.02 0.66 -2.57
C ASP A 95 10.85 -0.85 -2.82
N MET A 96 9.80 -1.25 -3.50
CA MET A 96 9.58 -2.64 -3.92
C MET A 96 10.75 -3.18 -4.74
N GLU A 97 11.18 -2.44 -5.75
CA GLU A 97 12.29 -2.85 -6.60
C GLU A 97 13.59 -2.96 -5.80
N ALA A 98 13.87 -2.00 -4.94
CA ALA A 98 15.07 -2.01 -4.11
C ALA A 98 15.09 -3.20 -3.14
N VAL A 99 13.98 -3.45 -2.47
CA VAL A 99 13.86 -4.57 -1.52
C VAL A 99 14.00 -5.92 -2.23
N LEU A 100 13.30 -6.09 -3.36
CA LEU A 100 13.38 -7.35 -4.11
C LEU A 100 14.78 -7.61 -4.67
N ARG A 101 15.44 -6.58 -5.18
CA ARG A 101 16.84 -6.72 -5.62
C ARG A 101 17.77 -7.14 -4.49
N SER A 102 17.59 -6.60 -3.30
CA SER A 102 18.38 -6.97 -2.12
C SER A 102 18.17 -8.43 -1.71
N ARG A 103 17.09 -9.05 -2.16
CA ARG A 103 16.74 -10.45 -1.87
C ARG A 103 16.88 -11.37 -3.08
N GLY A 104 17.60 -10.94 -4.11
CA GLY A 104 17.91 -11.75 -5.29
C GLY A 104 16.82 -11.79 -6.36
N GLY A 105 15.83 -10.93 -6.27
CA GLY A 105 14.72 -10.83 -7.23
C GLY A 105 14.65 -9.50 -7.95
N ARG A 106 13.52 -9.29 -8.63
CA ARG A 106 13.17 -8.04 -9.30
C ARG A 106 11.66 -7.90 -9.26
N LEU A 107 11.15 -6.68 -9.25
CA LEU A 107 9.71 -6.45 -9.29
C LEU A 107 9.16 -6.88 -10.66
N ARG A 108 8.40 -7.95 -10.69
CA ARG A 108 7.71 -8.44 -11.89
C ARG A 108 6.26 -8.02 -11.92
N ARG A 109 5.62 -7.96 -10.75
CA ARG A 109 4.23 -7.53 -10.62
C ARG A 109 4.00 -6.89 -9.27
N ALA A 110 3.45 -5.67 -9.29
CA ALA A 110 2.84 -5.04 -8.14
C ALA A 110 1.32 -5.13 -8.28
N PHE A 111 0.61 -5.38 -7.20
CA PHE A 111 -0.84 -5.44 -7.24
C PHE A 111 -1.47 -4.83 -5.99
N VAL A 112 -2.72 -4.43 -6.13
CA VAL A 112 -3.51 -3.82 -5.06
C VAL A 112 -4.98 -4.20 -5.25
N LEU A 113 -5.67 -4.47 -4.14
CA LEU A 113 -7.11 -4.68 -4.13
C LEU A 113 -7.80 -3.39 -3.73
N VAL A 114 -8.75 -2.96 -4.54
CA VAL A 114 -9.47 -1.70 -4.35
C VAL A 114 -10.97 -1.97 -4.37
N ASP A 115 -11.70 -1.39 -3.43
CA ASP A 115 -13.16 -1.43 -3.47
C ASP A 115 -13.66 -0.85 -4.80
N GLN A 116 -14.53 -1.57 -5.48
CA GLN A 116 -15.09 -1.15 -6.77
C GLN A 116 -15.72 0.25 -6.70
N SER A 117 -16.30 0.62 -5.56
CA SER A 117 -16.94 1.92 -5.36
C SER A 117 -15.97 3.05 -5.03
N ASP A 118 -14.72 2.74 -4.69
CA ASP A 118 -13.70 3.76 -4.37
C ASP A 118 -13.08 4.31 -5.65
N LEU A 119 -13.77 5.26 -6.26
CA LEU A 119 -13.36 5.85 -7.54
C LEU A 119 -12.05 6.62 -7.43
N ALA A 120 -11.81 7.28 -6.30
CA ALA A 120 -10.58 8.05 -6.09
C ALA A 120 -9.36 7.12 -6.07
N ALA A 121 -9.44 6.00 -5.34
CA ALA A 121 -8.36 5.01 -5.31
C ALA A 121 -8.15 4.37 -6.70
N ARG A 122 -9.24 4.04 -7.39
CA ARG A 122 -9.16 3.46 -8.73
C ARG A 122 -8.42 4.39 -9.69
N ARG A 123 -8.76 5.68 -9.70
CA ARG A 123 -8.10 6.69 -10.53
C ARG A 123 -6.62 6.84 -10.19
N LEU A 124 -6.29 6.79 -8.91
CA LEU A 124 -4.91 6.89 -8.46
C LEU A 124 -4.05 5.76 -9.06
N TRP A 125 -4.47 4.52 -8.90
CA TRP A 125 -3.71 3.38 -9.40
C TRP A 125 -3.67 3.33 -10.92
N GLU A 126 -4.76 3.67 -11.59
CA GLU A 126 -4.78 3.79 -13.06
C GLU A 126 -3.81 4.87 -13.55
N LYS A 127 -3.75 6.01 -12.88
CA LYS A 127 -2.79 7.08 -13.19
C LYS A 127 -1.34 6.62 -13.06
N LEU A 128 -1.06 5.74 -12.11
CA LEU A 128 0.28 5.19 -11.90
C LEU A 128 0.62 4.03 -12.85
N GLY A 129 -0.30 3.67 -13.75
CA GLY A 129 -0.08 2.64 -14.75
C GLY A 129 -0.63 1.26 -14.40
N PHE A 130 -1.31 1.12 -13.26
CA PHE A 130 -1.97 -0.12 -12.90
C PHE A 130 -3.20 -0.34 -13.78
N LYS A 131 -3.48 -1.58 -14.12
CA LYS A 131 -4.64 -1.97 -14.92
C LYS A 131 -5.52 -2.93 -14.16
N ALA A 132 -6.84 -2.77 -14.29
CA ALA A 132 -7.79 -3.71 -13.73
C ALA A 132 -7.60 -5.09 -14.37
N ALA A 133 -7.32 -6.08 -13.56
CA ALA A 133 -7.04 -7.45 -14.00
C ALA A 133 -8.17 -8.42 -13.66
N ALA A 134 -8.92 -8.17 -12.60
CA ALA A 134 -10.01 -9.05 -12.16
C ALA A 134 -10.96 -8.33 -11.22
N GLN A 135 -12.18 -8.85 -11.11
CA GLN A 135 -13.13 -8.50 -10.07
C GLN A 135 -13.26 -9.69 -9.12
N LEU A 136 -13.28 -9.41 -7.84
CA LEU A 136 -13.34 -10.41 -6.79
C LEU A 136 -14.57 -10.15 -5.91
N PRO A 137 -15.74 -10.71 -6.27
CA PRO A 137 -16.94 -10.55 -5.46
C PRO A 137 -16.78 -11.24 -4.11
N GLU A 138 -17.20 -10.56 -3.04
CA GLU A 138 -17.21 -11.10 -1.69
C GLU A 138 -15.86 -11.67 -1.21
N HIS A 139 -14.76 -11.13 -1.74
CA HIS A 139 -13.42 -11.61 -1.41
C HIS A 139 -12.97 -11.21 -0.01
N VAL A 140 -13.10 -9.94 0.31
CA VAL A 140 -12.67 -9.39 1.62
C VAL A 140 -13.87 -9.30 2.57
N LYS A 141 -15.04 -8.93 2.06
CA LYS A 141 -16.24 -8.69 2.86
C LYS A 141 -17.48 -9.06 2.06
N ALA A 142 -18.47 -9.65 2.74
CA ALA A 142 -19.76 -9.96 2.15
C ALA A 142 -20.43 -8.72 1.56
N GLY A 143 -21.00 -8.87 0.36
CA GLY A 143 -21.68 -7.79 -0.34
C GLY A 143 -20.75 -6.76 -0.98
N ARG A 144 -19.45 -6.98 -0.98
CA ARG A 144 -18.45 -6.07 -1.50
C ARG A 144 -17.69 -6.68 -2.68
N VAL A 145 -17.43 -5.88 -3.69
CA VAL A 145 -16.61 -6.28 -4.84
C VAL A 145 -15.30 -5.53 -4.80
N GLU A 146 -14.19 -6.27 -4.84
CA GLU A 146 -12.85 -5.71 -4.98
C GLU A 146 -12.42 -5.80 -6.44
N VAL A 147 -11.70 -4.79 -6.91
CA VAL A 147 -11.02 -4.82 -8.20
C VAL A 147 -9.55 -5.06 -7.95
N LEU A 148 -8.99 -6.08 -8.59
CA LEU A 148 -7.55 -6.34 -8.56
C LEU A 148 -6.89 -5.49 -9.65
N TYR A 149 -6.07 -4.55 -9.22
CA TYR A 149 -5.22 -3.76 -10.10
C TYR A 149 -3.80 -4.32 -10.10
N ALA A 150 -3.22 -4.44 -11.26
CA ALA A 150 -1.86 -4.97 -11.40
C ALA A 150 -1.00 -4.07 -12.29
N LEU A 151 0.26 -3.93 -11.91
CA LEU A 151 1.29 -3.27 -12.70
C LEU A 151 2.39 -4.26 -13.02
N HIS A 152 2.75 -4.35 -14.29
CA HIS A 152 3.91 -5.08 -14.78
C HIS A 152 4.97 -4.06 -15.18
N PRO A 153 5.98 -3.81 -14.32
CA PRO A 153 7.06 -2.89 -14.70
C PRO A 153 7.77 -3.38 -15.95
N PRO A 154 8.25 -2.47 -16.82
CA PRO A 154 9.01 -2.88 -17.97
C PRO A 154 10.27 -3.63 -17.55
N ALA A 155 10.64 -4.65 -18.33
CA ALA A 155 11.90 -5.36 -18.11
C ALA A 155 13.05 -4.36 -18.27
N THR A 156 13.88 -4.20 -17.24
CA THR A 156 15.09 -3.40 -17.35
C THR A 156 16.20 -4.28 -17.91
N THR A 157 16.78 -3.82 -18.98
CA THR A 157 17.96 -4.43 -19.60
C THR A 157 19.21 -4.18 -18.76
#